data_fc0d125339b9e108e563d5583e92df01
#
_entry.id   fc0d125339b9e108e563d5583e92df01
#
_cell.length_a   1.000
_cell.length_b   1.000
_cell.length_c   1.000
_cell.angle_alpha   90.00
_cell.angle_beta   90.00
_cell.angle_gamma   90.00
#
_symmetry.space_group_name_H-M   'P 1'
#
loop_
_entity.id
_entity.type
_entity.pdbx_description
1 polymer ?
#
loop_
_entity_poly.entity_id
_entity_poly.type
_entity_poly.pdbx_seq_one_letter_code
_entity_poly.pdbx_strand_id
1 'polypeptide(L)'
;MTFAKLIPAAVLTAALSFAQYKVAPAGPPPPETSSLAAVLVKDGLKVTKPDGSVLIELWPAAAAPKAAPVEQNATWGAAHGSLLGVVKAPARWNDRRGQTIKPGVYTMRLSFFPMNGDHQGVELQRDFAILSPAAIDTDAAALPAFDPLMNMSRKASGTPPPLV
;
A
#
# COMPACT_ATOMS: atom_id res chain seq x y z
N MET A 1 58.56 -46.83 -0.11
CA MET A 1 57.33 -46.53 0.64
C MET A 1 57.01 -45.04 0.45
N THR A 2 56.06 -44.75 -0.44
CA THR A 2 55.72 -43.35 -0.80
C THR A 2 54.41 -43.01 -0.15
N PHE A 3 54.44 -42.09 0.82
CA PHE A 3 53.22 -41.62 1.50
C PHE A 3 52.49 -40.60 0.61
N ALA A 4 51.32 -40.94 0.10
CA ALA A 4 50.42 -40.01 -0.57
C ALA A 4 49.76 -39.13 0.51
N LYS A 5 49.99 -37.79 0.42
CA LYS A 5 49.29 -36.80 1.24
C LYS A 5 47.87 -36.61 0.67
N LEU A 6 46.83 -37.06 1.42
CA LEU A 6 45.45 -36.68 1.16
C LEU A 6 45.24 -35.19 1.52
N ILE A 7 44.85 -34.39 0.54
CA ILE A 7 44.43 -33.00 0.75
C ILE A 7 42.91 -33.08 0.99
N PRO A 8 42.37 -32.60 2.12
CA PRO A 8 40.93 -32.57 2.33
C PRO A 8 40.33 -31.49 1.43
N ALA A 9 39.43 -31.90 0.53
CA ALA A 9 38.59 -30.98 -0.24
C ALA A 9 37.57 -30.30 0.70
N ALA A 10 37.82 -29.03 1.02
CA ALA A 10 36.85 -28.20 1.73
C ALA A 10 35.66 -27.91 0.76
N VAL A 11 34.51 -28.55 1.00
CA VAL A 11 33.28 -28.23 0.30
C VAL A 11 32.76 -26.90 0.85
N LEU A 12 32.97 -25.83 0.09
CA LEU A 12 32.44 -24.51 0.39
C LEU A 12 30.95 -24.52 0.00
N THR A 13 30.07 -24.80 0.95
CA THR A 13 28.61 -24.64 0.79
C THR A 13 28.28 -23.16 0.82
N ALA A 14 28.20 -22.54 -0.36
CA ALA A 14 27.64 -21.20 -0.49
C ALA A 14 26.14 -21.27 -0.18
N ALA A 15 25.74 -20.81 1.00
CA ALA A 15 24.35 -20.59 1.33
C ALA A 15 23.83 -19.46 0.44
N LEU A 16 23.02 -19.79 -0.57
CA LEU A 16 22.26 -18.82 -1.37
C LEU A 16 21.19 -18.19 -0.46
N SER A 17 21.54 -17.11 0.21
CA SER A 17 20.58 -16.28 0.91
C SER A 17 19.76 -15.52 -0.14
N PHE A 18 18.57 -16.02 -0.46
CA PHE A 18 17.61 -15.23 -1.22
C PHE A 18 17.24 -14.01 -0.38
N ALA A 19 17.55 -12.85 -0.90
CA ALA A 19 17.17 -11.58 -0.29
C ALA A 19 15.64 -11.47 -0.29
N GLN A 20 15.01 -11.56 0.88
CA GLN A 20 13.54 -11.58 1.03
C GLN A 20 13.05 -10.31 1.72
N TYR A 21 11.86 -9.85 1.31
CA TYR A 21 11.11 -8.86 2.07
C TYR A 21 10.70 -9.45 3.42
N LYS A 22 10.79 -8.62 4.47
CA LYS A 22 10.38 -9.03 5.83
C LYS A 22 9.17 -8.22 6.27
N VAL A 23 8.25 -8.89 6.97
CA VAL A 23 7.11 -8.24 7.61
C VAL A 23 7.29 -8.33 9.12
N ALA A 24 7.06 -7.22 9.81
CA ALA A 24 7.14 -7.10 11.26
C ALA A 24 6.08 -6.12 11.77
N PRO A 25 5.76 -6.09 13.07
CA PRO A 25 4.93 -5.04 13.65
C PRO A 25 5.49 -3.65 13.40
N ALA A 26 4.60 -2.68 13.11
CA ALA A 26 4.95 -1.27 12.93
C ALA A 26 4.68 -0.42 14.18
N GLY A 27 3.97 -0.98 15.17
CA GLY A 27 3.47 -0.22 16.31
C GLY A 27 2.19 0.57 16.01
N PRO A 28 1.83 1.54 16.84
CA PRO A 28 0.59 2.29 16.72
C PRO A 28 0.56 3.16 15.45
N PRO A 29 -0.65 3.54 14.99
CA PRO A 29 -0.80 4.49 13.89
C PRO A 29 -0.03 5.79 14.13
N PRO A 30 0.53 6.41 13.07
CA PRO A 30 1.31 7.62 13.19
C PRO A 30 0.45 8.81 13.69
N PRO A 31 1.03 9.78 14.43
CA PRO A 31 0.30 10.91 15.02
C PRO A 31 -0.52 11.71 14.01
N GLU A 32 -0.07 11.79 12.76
CA GLU A 32 -0.76 12.48 11.65
C GLU A 32 -2.15 11.89 11.37
N THR A 33 -2.44 10.69 11.86
CA THR A 33 -3.71 9.99 11.68
C THR A 33 -4.53 9.90 12.95
N SER A 34 -4.29 10.77 13.93
CA SER A 34 -4.97 10.75 15.24
C SER A 34 -6.51 10.76 15.14
N SER A 35 -7.08 11.48 14.17
CA SER A 35 -8.52 11.49 13.88
C SER A 35 -9.07 10.14 13.37
N LEU A 36 -8.21 9.30 12.79
CA LEU A 36 -8.56 7.99 12.24
C LEU A 36 -8.16 6.84 13.17
N ALA A 37 -7.36 7.10 14.21
CA ALA A 37 -6.74 6.06 15.03
C ALA A 37 -7.74 5.06 15.65
N ALA A 38 -8.95 5.52 15.98
CA ALA A 38 -10.00 4.68 16.57
C ALA A 38 -10.53 3.59 15.62
N VAL A 39 -10.41 3.80 14.31
CA VAL A 39 -10.90 2.86 13.27
C VAL A 39 -9.78 2.08 12.59
N LEU A 40 -8.53 2.29 12.98
CA LEU A 40 -7.37 1.56 12.46
C LEU A 40 -6.97 0.42 13.41
N VAL A 41 -6.27 -0.58 12.88
CA VAL A 41 -5.61 -1.58 13.73
C VAL A 41 -4.62 -0.88 14.66
N LYS A 42 -4.53 -1.37 15.92
CA LYS A 42 -3.67 -0.77 16.94
C LYS A 42 -2.18 -1.01 16.68
N ASP A 43 -1.86 -2.08 16.01
CA ASP A 43 -0.49 -2.45 15.64
C ASP A 43 -0.45 -2.74 14.13
N GLY A 44 0.25 -1.90 13.41
CA GLY A 44 0.37 -1.98 11.97
C GLY A 44 1.39 -3.01 11.51
N LEU A 45 1.60 -3.07 10.23
CA LEU A 45 2.58 -3.92 9.55
C LEU A 45 3.67 -3.05 8.92
N LYS A 46 4.92 -3.43 9.14
CA LYS A 46 6.10 -2.82 8.53
C LYS A 46 6.71 -3.79 7.54
N VAL A 47 6.84 -3.38 6.29
CA VAL A 47 7.51 -4.15 5.24
C VAL A 47 8.91 -3.60 5.03
N THR A 48 9.91 -4.47 5.20
CA THR A 48 11.34 -4.13 5.06
C THR A 48 11.89 -4.84 3.82
N LYS A 49 12.65 -4.10 3.03
CA LYS A 49 13.34 -4.61 1.84
C LYS A 49 14.51 -5.52 2.24
N PRO A 50 15.06 -6.28 1.27
CA PRO A 50 16.24 -7.10 1.49
C PRO A 50 17.47 -6.34 1.98
N ASP A 51 17.62 -5.06 1.61
CA ASP A 51 18.70 -4.17 2.04
C ASP A 51 18.53 -3.61 3.47
N GLY A 52 17.45 -3.99 4.17
CA GLY A 52 17.13 -3.53 5.51
C GLY A 52 16.35 -2.22 5.57
N SER A 53 16.16 -1.51 4.47
CA SER A 53 15.36 -0.29 4.45
C SER A 53 13.86 -0.59 4.53
N VAL A 54 13.10 0.28 5.21
CA VAL A 54 11.64 0.15 5.27
C VAL A 54 11.03 0.57 3.94
N LEU A 55 10.23 -0.32 3.35
CA LEU A 55 9.47 -0.03 2.13
C LEU A 55 8.23 0.79 2.46
N ILE A 56 7.36 0.25 3.30
CA ILE A 56 6.10 0.87 3.76
C ILE A 56 5.78 0.42 5.18
N GLU A 57 4.96 1.21 5.85
CA GLU A 57 4.24 0.83 7.07
C GLU A 57 2.74 0.96 6.79
N LEU A 58 1.93 0.02 7.24
CA LEU A 58 0.52 -0.11 6.87
C LEU A 58 -0.35 -0.34 8.10
N TRP A 59 -1.40 0.43 8.26
CA TRP A 59 -2.45 0.27 9.28
C TRP A 59 -3.80 0.10 8.58
N PRO A 60 -4.25 -1.14 8.34
CA PRO A 60 -5.59 -1.39 7.80
C PRO A 60 -6.69 -0.85 8.69
N ALA A 61 -7.86 -0.59 8.12
CA ALA A 61 -9.06 -0.38 8.91
C ALA A 61 -9.35 -1.64 9.77
N ALA A 62 -9.68 -1.43 11.06
CA ALA A 62 -9.91 -2.52 12.01
C ALA A 62 -11.18 -3.33 11.70
N ALA A 63 -12.12 -2.74 10.97
CA ALA A 63 -13.32 -3.39 10.49
C ALA A 63 -13.38 -3.34 8.96
N ALA A 64 -14.01 -4.36 8.36
CA ALA A 64 -14.28 -4.35 6.93
C ALA A 64 -15.16 -3.13 6.54
N PRO A 65 -14.96 -2.55 5.36
CA PRO A 65 -15.84 -1.52 4.83
C PRO A 65 -17.30 -1.97 4.82
N LYS A 66 -18.23 -1.00 4.92
CA LYS A 66 -19.67 -1.30 4.80
C LYS A 66 -19.92 -2.02 3.47
N ALA A 67 -20.60 -3.16 3.55
CA ALA A 67 -20.97 -3.91 2.36
C ALA A 67 -21.86 -3.08 1.42
N ALA A 68 -21.61 -3.20 0.13
CA ALA A 68 -22.40 -2.63 -0.95
C ALA A 68 -22.51 -3.66 -2.07
N PRO A 69 -23.48 -3.53 -3.00
CA PRO A 69 -23.51 -4.37 -4.19
C PRO A 69 -22.17 -4.32 -4.93
N VAL A 70 -21.73 -5.47 -5.43
CA VAL A 70 -20.52 -5.53 -6.26
C VAL A 70 -20.80 -4.81 -7.57
N GLU A 71 -19.99 -3.80 -7.88
CA GLU A 71 -20.11 -3.08 -9.15
C GLU A 71 -19.66 -3.96 -10.32
N GLN A 72 -20.18 -3.67 -11.52
CA GLN A 72 -19.76 -4.40 -12.72
C GLN A 72 -18.24 -4.34 -12.90
N ASN A 73 -17.62 -5.49 -13.13
CA ASN A 73 -16.17 -5.66 -13.30
C ASN A 73 -15.34 -5.20 -12.08
N ALA A 74 -15.95 -5.19 -10.86
CA ALA A 74 -15.25 -5.02 -9.61
C ALA A 74 -15.20 -6.34 -8.84
N THR A 75 -14.28 -6.44 -7.90
CA THR A 75 -14.10 -7.61 -7.01
C THR A 75 -14.74 -7.35 -5.65
N TRP A 76 -14.69 -6.10 -5.18
CA TRP A 76 -15.05 -5.75 -3.82
C TRP A 76 -16.49 -5.25 -3.70
N GLY A 77 -17.29 -5.94 -2.91
CA GLY A 77 -18.64 -5.53 -2.53
C GLY A 77 -18.65 -4.51 -1.40
N ALA A 78 -17.99 -3.36 -1.60
CA ALA A 78 -17.91 -2.27 -0.65
C ALA A 78 -18.17 -0.93 -1.33
N ALA A 79 -18.66 0.06 -0.56
CA ALA A 79 -19.00 1.36 -1.11
C ALA A 79 -17.75 2.13 -1.59
N HIS A 80 -17.87 2.83 -2.72
CA HIS A 80 -16.88 3.79 -3.18
C HIS A 80 -16.54 4.80 -2.07
N GLY A 81 -15.29 5.20 -1.96
CA GLY A 81 -14.82 6.13 -0.94
C GLY A 81 -14.56 5.49 0.42
N SER A 82 -14.88 4.21 0.64
CA SER A 82 -14.62 3.52 1.91
C SER A 82 -13.15 3.59 2.31
N LEU A 83 -12.88 3.90 3.58
CA LEU A 83 -11.53 3.87 4.13
C LEU A 83 -11.06 2.41 4.24
N LEU A 84 -9.93 2.10 3.60
CA LEU A 84 -9.27 0.80 3.68
C LEU A 84 -8.18 0.78 4.75
N GLY A 85 -7.62 1.94 5.08
CA GLY A 85 -6.56 2.08 6.05
C GLY A 85 -5.65 3.27 5.79
N VAL A 86 -4.47 3.20 6.37
CA VAL A 86 -3.40 4.21 6.27
C VAL A 86 -2.11 3.53 5.86
N VAL A 87 -1.35 4.18 4.99
CA VAL A 87 0.01 3.79 4.61
C VAL A 87 0.98 4.93 4.86
N LYS A 88 2.16 4.59 5.41
CA LYS A 88 3.28 5.51 5.53
C LYS A 88 4.37 5.09 4.56
N ALA A 89 4.78 6.03 3.72
CA ALA A 89 5.93 5.91 2.82
C ALA A 89 7.13 6.60 3.46
N PRO A 90 8.11 5.88 4.04
CA PRO A 90 9.27 6.50 4.68
C PRO A 90 10.27 7.06 3.67
N ALA A 91 10.23 6.57 2.43
CA ALA A 91 11.06 7.01 1.33
C ALA A 91 10.21 7.19 0.07
N ARG A 92 10.78 7.85 -0.93
CA ARG A 92 10.14 7.99 -2.26
C ARG A 92 9.98 6.61 -2.91
N TRP A 93 8.82 6.36 -3.47
CA TRP A 93 8.53 5.19 -4.31
C TRP A 93 7.62 5.58 -5.46
N ASN A 94 7.22 4.64 -6.30
CA ASN A 94 6.30 4.91 -7.39
C ASN A 94 5.03 4.07 -7.25
N ASP A 95 3.91 4.65 -7.62
CA ASP A 95 2.65 3.91 -7.75
C ASP A 95 2.71 2.94 -8.96
N ARG A 96 1.63 2.18 -9.14
CA ARG A 96 1.50 1.20 -10.21
C ARG A 96 1.65 1.81 -11.62
N ARG A 97 1.34 3.11 -11.78
CA ARG A 97 1.46 3.86 -13.05
C ARG A 97 2.78 4.60 -13.19
N GLY A 98 3.72 4.39 -12.28
CA GLY A 98 5.03 5.04 -12.28
C GLY A 98 5.02 6.47 -11.73
N GLN A 99 3.92 6.95 -11.15
CA GLN A 99 3.88 8.25 -10.51
C GLN A 99 4.63 8.21 -9.18
N THR A 100 5.39 9.25 -8.92
CA THR A 100 6.15 9.36 -7.67
C THR A 100 5.25 9.63 -6.48
N ILE A 101 5.32 8.75 -5.47
CA ILE A 101 4.78 8.95 -4.13
C ILE A 101 5.89 9.52 -3.26
N LYS A 102 5.67 10.72 -2.72
CA LYS A 102 6.63 11.37 -1.81
C LYS A 102 6.62 10.68 -0.43
N PRO A 103 7.70 10.79 0.37
CA PRO A 103 7.63 10.39 1.76
C PRO A 103 6.48 11.11 2.48
N GLY A 104 5.70 10.35 3.26
CA GLY A 104 4.53 10.90 3.94
C GLY A 104 3.57 9.84 4.45
N VAL A 105 2.47 10.30 5.04
CA VAL A 105 1.38 9.47 5.55
C VAL A 105 0.14 9.72 4.70
N TYR A 106 -0.47 8.64 4.23
CA TYR A 106 -1.58 8.66 3.29
C TYR A 106 -2.72 7.77 3.79
N THR A 107 -3.95 8.21 3.61
CA THR A 107 -5.12 7.33 3.67
C THR A 107 -5.21 6.53 2.38
N MET A 108 -5.76 5.33 2.49
CA MET A 108 -6.14 4.49 1.36
C MET A 108 -7.66 4.37 1.34
N ARG A 109 -8.28 4.73 0.22
CA ARG A 109 -9.72 4.58 0.02
C ARG A 109 -10.02 3.73 -1.20
N LEU A 110 -11.13 2.99 -1.14
CA LEU A 110 -11.62 2.22 -2.27
C LEU A 110 -12.16 3.15 -3.35
N SER A 111 -11.76 2.92 -4.59
CA SER A 111 -12.31 3.60 -5.76
C SER A 111 -12.48 2.62 -6.91
N PHE A 112 -13.21 3.06 -7.94
CA PHE A 112 -13.47 2.28 -9.14
C PHE A 112 -13.16 3.11 -10.38
N PHE A 113 -12.47 2.52 -11.36
CA PHE A 113 -12.30 3.15 -12.66
C PHE A 113 -13.66 3.42 -13.30
N PRO A 114 -13.90 4.62 -13.87
CA PRO A 114 -15.18 4.94 -14.52
C PRO A 114 -15.40 4.06 -15.74
N MET A 115 -16.69 3.76 -16.02
CA MET A 115 -17.12 3.01 -17.20
C MET A 115 -17.44 3.94 -18.37
N ASN A 116 -16.49 4.78 -18.73
CA ASN A 116 -16.62 5.79 -19.79
C ASN A 116 -15.86 5.41 -21.09
N GLY A 117 -15.31 4.20 -21.14
CA GLY A 117 -14.51 3.72 -22.28
C GLY A 117 -12.99 3.94 -22.13
N ASP A 118 -12.53 4.84 -21.28
CA ASP A 118 -11.11 5.20 -21.17
C ASP A 118 -10.24 4.07 -20.61
N HIS A 119 -10.83 3.15 -19.85
CA HIS A 119 -10.12 2.04 -19.19
C HIS A 119 -10.59 0.66 -19.65
N GLN A 120 -11.49 0.59 -20.61
CA GLN A 120 -12.00 -0.69 -21.11
C GLN A 120 -10.91 -1.47 -21.85
N GLY A 121 -10.71 -2.73 -21.43
CA GLY A 121 -9.72 -3.62 -22.02
C GLY A 121 -8.28 -3.44 -21.51
N VAL A 122 -8.00 -2.42 -20.69
CA VAL A 122 -6.68 -2.19 -20.09
C VAL A 122 -6.62 -2.74 -18.67
N GLU A 123 -7.74 -2.66 -17.94
CA GLU A 123 -7.86 -3.15 -16.55
C GLU A 123 -8.95 -4.21 -16.47
N LEU A 124 -8.56 -5.43 -16.08
CA LEU A 124 -9.49 -6.54 -15.86
C LEU A 124 -10.41 -6.28 -14.66
N GLN A 125 -9.95 -5.51 -13.67
CA GLN A 125 -10.66 -5.15 -12.46
C GLN A 125 -10.71 -3.64 -12.34
N ARG A 126 -11.88 -3.10 -11.93
CA ARG A 126 -12.08 -1.66 -11.80
C ARG A 126 -11.70 -1.12 -10.42
N ASP A 127 -11.69 -1.97 -9.42
CA ASP A 127 -11.42 -1.58 -8.04
C ASP A 127 -9.92 -1.34 -7.82
N PHE A 128 -9.60 -0.24 -7.14
CA PHE A 128 -8.25 0.13 -6.76
C PHE A 128 -8.24 0.90 -5.43
N ALA A 129 -7.08 0.92 -4.79
CA ALA A 129 -6.85 1.79 -3.63
C ALA A 129 -6.27 3.12 -4.09
N ILE A 130 -6.92 4.23 -3.72
CA ILE A 130 -6.43 5.58 -4.00
C ILE A 130 -5.81 6.18 -2.75
N LEU A 131 -4.69 6.88 -2.92
CA LEU A 131 -3.93 7.50 -1.83
C LEU A 131 -4.24 9.00 -1.75
N SER A 132 -4.53 9.47 -0.53
CA SER A 132 -4.71 10.90 -0.21
C SER A 132 -3.86 11.28 1.00
N PRO A 133 -3.31 12.51 1.09
CA PRO A 133 -2.58 12.92 2.29
C PRO A 133 -3.47 12.81 3.54
N ALA A 134 -2.99 12.11 4.58
CA ALA A 134 -3.75 11.92 5.82
C ALA A 134 -4.11 13.26 6.51
N ALA A 135 -3.32 14.30 6.28
CA ALA A 135 -3.58 15.63 6.83
C ALA A 135 -4.87 16.30 6.33
N ILE A 136 -5.41 15.86 5.19
CA ILE A 136 -6.63 16.43 4.60
C ILE A 136 -7.79 15.45 4.55
N ASP A 137 -7.53 14.17 4.73
CA ASP A 137 -8.51 13.10 4.75
C ASP A 137 -8.65 12.57 6.18
N THR A 138 -9.42 13.27 6.99
CA THR A 138 -9.49 13.09 8.44
C THR A 138 -10.79 12.47 8.96
N ASP A 139 -11.79 12.26 8.09
CA ASP A 139 -13.09 11.68 8.45
C ASP A 139 -13.19 10.23 7.97
N ALA A 140 -13.11 9.28 8.90
CA ALA A 140 -13.19 7.86 8.60
C ALA A 140 -14.57 7.43 8.05
N ALA A 141 -15.64 8.13 8.44
CA ALA A 141 -17.01 7.80 8.06
C ALA A 141 -17.40 8.41 6.70
N ALA A 142 -16.64 9.38 6.21
CA ALA A 142 -16.89 10.00 4.92
C ALA A 142 -16.77 8.96 3.78
N LEU A 143 -17.69 9.08 2.82
CA LEU A 143 -17.66 8.35 1.55
C LEU A 143 -17.56 9.39 0.42
N PRO A 144 -16.36 9.96 0.18
CA PRO A 144 -16.19 10.98 -0.85
C PRO A 144 -16.62 10.44 -2.22
N ALA A 145 -17.36 11.26 -2.98
CA ALA A 145 -17.65 10.97 -4.37
C ALA A 145 -16.36 10.94 -5.20
N PHE A 146 -16.45 10.46 -6.45
CA PHE A 146 -15.27 10.23 -7.30
C PHE A 146 -14.42 11.48 -7.46
N ASP A 147 -14.98 12.62 -7.93
CA ASP A 147 -14.19 13.82 -8.18
C ASP A 147 -13.54 14.43 -6.93
N PRO A 148 -14.23 14.59 -5.78
CA PRO A 148 -13.60 14.99 -4.53
C PRO A 148 -12.45 14.10 -4.11
N LEU A 149 -12.60 12.77 -4.23
CA LEU A 149 -11.56 11.81 -3.87
C LEU A 149 -10.34 11.93 -4.79
N MET A 150 -10.55 12.03 -6.09
CA MET A 150 -9.48 12.27 -7.06
C MET A 150 -8.74 13.60 -6.77
N ASN A 151 -9.47 14.66 -6.41
CA ASN A 151 -8.89 15.96 -6.08
C ASN A 151 -8.04 15.90 -4.79
N MET A 152 -8.43 15.13 -3.78
CA MET A 152 -7.59 14.91 -2.59
C MET A 152 -6.30 14.17 -2.96
N SER A 153 -6.39 13.14 -3.78
CA SER A 153 -5.23 12.36 -4.20
C SER A 153 -4.23 13.19 -5.04
N ARG A 154 -4.72 14.04 -5.93
CA ARG A 154 -3.87 14.95 -6.71
C ARG A 154 -3.03 15.89 -5.84
N LYS A 155 -3.50 16.25 -4.65
CA LYS A 155 -2.71 17.03 -3.68
C LYS A 155 -1.50 16.25 -3.15
N ALA A 156 -1.56 14.92 -3.12
CA ALA A 156 -0.43 14.08 -2.73
C ALA A 156 0.64 13.98 -3.82
N SER A 157 0.22 13.79 -5.07
CA SER A 157 1.15 13.66 -6.21
C SER A 157 1.74 15.00 -6.62
N GLY A 158 0.94 16.07 -6.57
CA GLY A 158 1.23 17.36 -7.18
C GLY A 158 1.15 17.30 -8.72
N THR A 159 0.54 16.24 -9.27
CA THR A 159 0.35 16.01 -10.70
C THR A 159 -1.13 15.82 -11.03
N PRO A 160 -1.59 16.03 -12.30
CA PRO A 160 -3.00 15.83 -12.67
C PRO A 160 -3.56 14.44 -12.38
N PRO A 161 -2.86 13.33 -12.64
CA PRO A 161 -3.38 12.01 -12.26
C PRO A 161 -3.33 11.78 -10.74
N PRO A 162 -4.34 11.10 -10.14
CA PRO A 162 -4.31 10.70 -8.74
C PRO A 162 -3.29 9.58 -8.51
N LEU A 163 -2.84 9.39 -7.25
CA LEU A 163 -2.00 8.26 -6.83
C LEU A 163 -2.83 6.99 -6.62
N VAL A 164 -2.42 5.87 -7.19
CA VAL A 164 -3.10 4.55 -7.12
C VAL A 164 -2.13 3.41 -6.86
#